data_5701a95054ef5aa6719609a6eef80cf3
#
_entry.id   5701a95054ef5aa6719609a6eef80cf3
#
_cell.length_a   1.000
_cell.length_b   1.000
_cell.length_c   1.000
_cell.angle_alpha   90.00
_cell.angle_beta   90.00
_cell.angle_gamma   90.00
#
_symmetry.space_group_name_H-M   'P 1'
#
loop_
_entity.id
_entity.type
_entity.pdbx_description
1 polymer ?
#
loop_
_entity_poly.entity_id
_entity_poly.type
_entity_poly.pdbx_seq_one_letter_code
_entity_poly.pdbx_strand_id
1 'polypeptide(L)'
;MTTQRQARDGVDVPELAVRDVTVRFAGIKALDRVSFTVAPGAIHAIIGPNGAGKSTCFNVLSGVYRATEGSVQFGDQELTGLRPHQIAGLGVARAFQNIALSAVQSVEENLMLGRHHLTKTGFLAGGLQLPQARREDRRHRARAREIAEFLDLTDKLDIPVGVLSYGDQKRVEVARALCTEPRLLLLDEPVAGMNADETRRMAVLIIEIRAALGITVVLVEHDMGLVMGIADRVTVLDFGRLIADGTPAQVQADAEVIRAYLGEAAEVPTEPGATPSGPAPAQAPSRAPSRAASPGATPLPALPPAASQPEKPS
;
A
#
# COMPACT_ATOMS: atom_id res chain seq x y z
N MET A 1 -30.20 -19.17 -11.68
CA MET A 1 -30.89 -17.97 -11.17
C MET A 1 -29.92 -16.82 -11.31
N THR A 2 -30.18 -15.94 -12.25
CA THR A 2 -29.28 -14.89 -12.73
C THR A 2 -29.47 -13.67 -11.80
N THR A 3 -28.52 -13.47 -10.89
CA THR A 3 -28.48 -12.27 -10.07
C THR A 3 -28.01 -11.12 -10.96
N GLN A 4 -28.96 -10.29 -11.41
CA GLN A 4 -28.67 -9.05 -12.13
C GLN A 4 -27.77 -8.17 -11.25
N ARG A 5 -26.51 -8.06 -11.68
CA ARG A 5 -25.56 -7.02 -11.23
C ARG A 5 -26.19 -5.66 -11.59
N GLN A 6 -26.76 -4.97 -10.62
CA GLN A 6 -27.05 -3.54 -10.78
C GLN A 6 -25.69 -2.83 -10.90
N ALA A 7 -25.31 -2.53 -12.14
CA ALA A 7 -24.30 -1.52 -12.43
C ALA A 7 -24.79 -0.24 -11.72
N ARG A 8 -23.94 0.33 -10.85
CA ARG A 8 -24.18 1.69 -10.31
C ARG A 8 -24.24 2.63 -11.51
N ASP A 9 -25.40 3.20 -11.77
CA ASP A 9 -25.58 4.27 -12.76
C ASP A 9 -24.51 5.34 -12.49
N GLY A 10 -23.60 5.52 -13.47
CA GLY A 10 -22.71 6.64 -13.69
C GLY A 10 -22.12 7.30 -12.43
N VAL A 11 -21.23 6.60 -11.67
CA VAL A 11 -20.35 7.32 -10.73
C VAL A 11 -19.45 8.19 -11.60
N ASP A 12 -19.69 9.50 -11.58
CA ASP A 12 -18.81 10.47 -12.23
C ASP A 12 -17.46 10.43 -11.51
N VAL A 13 -16.51 9.69 -12.10
CA VAL A 13 -15.16 9.56 -11.57
C VAL A 13 -14.35 10.72 -12.11
N PRO A 14 -13.84 11.61 -11.24
CA PRO A 14 -13.09 12.76 -11.69
C PRO A 14 -11.70 12.38 -12.23
N GLU A 15 -11.18 13.19 -13.13
CA GLU A 15 -9.77 13.19 -13.53
C GLU A 15 -8.90 13.65 -12.35
N LEU A 16 -7.73 13.03 -12.18
CA LEU A 16 -6.69 13.54 -11.29
C LEU A 16 -5.64 14.27 -12.13
N ALA A 17 -5.43 15.56 -11.87
CA ALA A 17 -4.43 16.39 -12.54
C ALA A 17 -3.38 16.87 -11.53
N VAL A 18 -2.13 16.58 -11.83
CA VAL A 18 -0.94 17.05 -11.10
C VAL A 18 -0.25 18.08 -12.01
N ARG A 19 -0.03 19.32 -11.51
CA ARG A 19 0.51 20.42 -12.31
C ARG A 19 1.67 21.08 -11.59
N ASP A 20 2.86 21.00 -12.17
CA ASP A 20 4.11 21.63 -11.74
C ASP A 20 4.44 21.44 -10.24
N VAL A 21 4.08 20.25 -9.72
CA VAL A 21 4.26 19.96 -8.30
C VAL A 21 5.73 19.89 -7.96
N THR A 22 6.15 20.76 -7.03
CA THR A 22 7.49 20.80 -6.44
C THR A 22 7.40 20.55 -4.95
N VAL A 23 8.28 19.68 -4.45
CA VAL A 23 8.43 19.41 -3.01
C VAL A 23 9.87 19.58 -2.62
N ARG A 24 10.12 20.36 -1.54
CA ARG A 24 11.47 20.62 -1.01
C ARG A 24 11.56 20.18 0.45
N PHE A 25 12.61 19.46 0.80
CA PHE A 25 12.97 19.13 2.17
C PHE A 25 14.39 19.65 2.47
N ALA A 26 14.50 20.56 3.44
CA ALA A 26 15.82 21.13 3.85
C ALA A 26 16.71 21.53 2.66
N GLY A 27 16.13 22.11 1.61
CA GLY A 27 16.85 22.56 0.42
C GLY A 27 16.99 21.54 -0.71
N ILE A 28 16.73 20.26 -0.46
CA ILE A 28 16.72 19.21 -1.49
C ILE A 28 15.35 19.16 -2.16
N LYS A 29 15.32 19.19 -3.49
CA LYS A 29 14.09 18.98 -4.26
C LYS A 29 13.81 17.49 -4.38
N ALA A 30 12.78 17.01 -3.68
CA ALA A 30 12.29 15.65 -3.81
C ALA A 30 11.35 15.46 -5.00
N LEU A 31 10.64 16.53 -5.41
CA LEU A 31 9.94 16.65 -6.69
C LEU A 31 10.26 18.03 -7.30
N ASP A 32 10.44 18.08 -8.61
CA ASP A 32 10.80 19.29 -9.36
C ASP A 32 9.87 19.45 -10.57
N ARG A 33 8.79 20.22 -10.44
CA ARG A 33 7.79 20.55 -11.45
C ARG A 33 7.18 19.32 -12.15
N VAL A 34 6.78 18.33 -11.35
CA VAL A 34 6.14 17.12 -11.86
C VAL A 34 4.71 17.44 -12.32
N SER A 35 4.40 17.08 -13.56
CA SER A 35 3.07 17.27 -14.15
C SER A 35 2.64 16.02 -14.90
N PHE A 36 1.45 15.48 -14.57
CA PHE A 36 0.81 14.36 -15.27
C PHE A 36 -0.69 14.35 -14.98
N THR A 37 -1.44 13.60 -15.79
CA THR A 37 -2.89 13.42 -15.60
C THR A 37 -3.25 11.94 -15.55
N VAL A 38 -4.25 11.62 -14.72
CA VAL A 38 -4.82 10.29 -14.61
C VAL A 38 -6.25 10.32 -15.09
N ALA A 39 -6.52 9.61 -16.17
CA ALA A 39 -7.86 9.54 -16.76
C ALA A 39 -8.85 8.83 -15.80
N PRO A 40 -10.12 9.25 -15.78
CA PRO A 40 -11.17 8.59 -15.02
C PRO A 40 -11.26 7.10 -15.31
N GLY A 41 -11.33 6.27 -14.27
CA GLY A 41 -11.46 4.82 -14.39
C GLY A 41 -10.22 4.10 -14.96
N ALA A 42 -9.08 4.78 -15.08
CA ALA A 42 -7.83 4.15 -15.51
C ALA A 42 -7.07 3.52 -14.35
N ILE A 43 -6.20 2.56 -14.69
CA ILE A 43 -5.09 2.11 -13.84
C ILE A 43 -3.84 2.85 -14.29
N HIS A 44 -3.33 3.74 -13.45
CA HIS A 44 -2.16 4.56 -13.72
C HIS A 44 -1.01 4.17 -12.79
N ALA A 45 0.14 3.80 -13.33
CA ALA A 45 1.31 3.45 -12.55
C ALA A 45 2.31 4.62 -12.47
N ILE A 46 2.91 4.82 -11.31
CA ILE A 46 4.05 5.71 -11.12
C ILE A 46 5.26 4.84 -10.78
N ILE A 47 6.25 4.84 -11.65
CA ILE A 47 7.45 4.02 -11.52
C ILE A 47 8.72 4.89 -11.51
N GLY A 48 9.86 4.28 -11.30
CA GLY A 48 11.18 4.93 -11.30
C GLY A 48 12.15 4.26 -10.34
N PRO A 49 13.44 4.57 -10.42
CA PRO A 49 14.48 4.08 -9.53
C PRO A 49 14.23 4.41 -8.04
N ASN A 50 15.04 3.85 -7.16
CA ASN A 50 15.01 4.20 -5.74
C ASN A 50 15.40 5.68 -5.56
N GLY A 51 14.69 6.40 -4.70
CA GLY A 51 14.93 7.84 -4.55
C GLY A 51 14.34 8.73 -5.66
N ALA A 52 13.68 8.19 -6.69
CA ALA A 52 13.10 8.97 -7.79
C ALA A 52 11.96 9.92 -7.38
N GLY A 53 11.46 9.85 -6.14
CA GLY A 53 10.39 10.72 -5.65
C GLY A 53 8.99 10.11 -5.65
N LYS A 54 8.83 8.83 -6.00
CA LYS A 54 7.53 8.12 -6.06
C LYS A 54 6.71 8.26 -4.78
N SER A 55 7.28 7.88 -3.64
CA SER A 55 6.62 7.96 -2.32
C SER A 55 6.32 9.41 -1.93
N THR A 56 7.16 10.37 -2.33
CA THR A 56 6.89 11.80 -2.13
C THR A 56 5.68 12.25 -2.94
N CYS A 57 5.58 11.82 -4.19
CA CYS A 57 4.40 12.08 -5.03
C CYS A 57 3.13 11.51 -4.39
N PHE A 58 3.13 10.25 -3.97
CA PHE A 58 2.01 9.61 -3.26
C PHE A 58 1.63 10.33 -1.96
N ASN A 59 2.62 10.80 -1.20
CA ASN A 59 2.39 11.57 0.01
C ASN A 59 1.73 12.93 -0.27
N VAL A 60 2.02 13.54 -1.42
CA VAL A 60 1.34 14.77 -1.88
C VAL A 60 -0.11 14.45 -2.26
N LEU A 61 -0.34 13.41 -3.07
CA LEU A 61 -1.69 13.00 -3.51
C LEU A 61 -2.61 12.66 -2.32
N SER A 62 -2.06 12.12 -1.25
CA SER A 62 -2.80 11.75 -0.03
C SER A 62 -2.81 12.83 1.06
N GLY A 63 -2.21 14.01 0.81
CA GLY A 63 -2.17 15.14 1.75
C GLY A 63 -1.25 14.96 2.95
N VAL A 64 -0.39 13.91 2.95
CA VAL A 64 0.63 13.70 3.99
C VAL A 64 1.73 14.76 3.86
N TYR A 65 2.12 15.09 2.63
CA TYR A 65 3.04 16.19 2.33
C TYR A 65 2.33 17.30 1.60
N ARG A 66 2.75 18.53 1.86
CA ARG A 66 2.29 19.71 1.11
C ARG A 66 3.26 19.97 -0.04
N ALA A 67 2.71 20.22 -1.24
CA ALA A 67 3.49 20.77 -2.31
C ALA A 67 4.03 22.16 -1.92
N THR A 68 5.29 22.43 -2.25
CA THR A 68 5.91 23.76 -2.08
C THR A 68 5.42 24.71 -3.18
N GLU A 69 5.24 24.18 -4.39
CA GLU A 69 4.77 24.88 -5.59
C GLU A 69 3.90 23.91 -6.40
N GLY A 70 3.05 24.43 -7.27
CA GLY A 70 2.16 23.64 -8.12
C GLY A 70 0.85 23.26 -7.44
N SER A 71 0.03 22.46 -8.11
CA SER A 71 -1.30 22.06 -7.63
C SER A 71 -1.64 20.63 -7.98
N VAL A 72 -2.52 20.03 -7.17
CA VAL A 72 -3.15 18.72 -7.42
C VAL A 72 -4.66 18.95 -7.43
N GLN A 73 -5.32 18.54 -8.50
CA GLN A 73 -6.78 18.65 -8.64
C GLN A 73 -7.39 17.27 -8.85
N PHE A 74 -8.54 17.04 -8.23
CA PHE A 74 -9.37 15.86 -8.44
C PHE A 74 -10.77 16.33 -8.87
N GLY A 75 -11.00 16.32 -10.17
CA GLY A 75 -12.12 17.03 -10.78
C GLY A 75 -12.05 18.53 -10.49
N ASP A 76 -13.15 19.09 -9.97
CA ASP A 76 -13.23 20.49 -9.59
C ASP A 76 -12.64 20.80 -8.21
N GLN A 77 -12.14 19.80 -7.49
CA GLN A 77 -11.62 19.94 -6.14
C GLN A 77 -10.10 20.03 -6.13
N GLU A 78 -9.56 21.11 -5.55
CA GLU A 78 -8.14 21.21 -5.31
C GLU A 78 -7.76 20.43 -4.03
N LEU A 79 -6.82 19.48 -4.16
CA LEU A 79 -6.31 18.69 -3.05
C LEU A 79 -5.13 19.35 -2.34
N THR A 80 -4.46 20.30 -3.01
CA THR A 80 -3.25 20.96 -2.49
C THR A 80 -3.53 21.66 -1.17
N GLY A 81 -2.78 21.28 -0.13
CA GLY A 81 -2.93 21.87 1.21
C GLY A 81 -4.06 21.31 2.06
N LEU A 82 -4.92 20.45 1.53
CA LEU A 82 -5.91 19.73 2.31
C LEU A 82 -5.23 18.71 3.23
N ARG A 83 -5.87 18.42 4.37
CA ARG A 83 -5.43 17.36 5.28
C ARG A 83 -5.90 15.99 4.80
N PRO A 84 -5.22 14.88 5.18
CA PRO A 84 -5.58 13.53 4.71
C PRO A 84 -7.05 13.17 4.91
N HIS A 85 -7.67 13.52 6.05
CA HIS A 85 -9.07 13.22 6.30
C HIS A 85 -10.05 14.01 5.40
N GLN A 86 -9.66 15.22 4.96
CA GLN A 86 -10.45 16.01 4.00
C GLN A 86 -10.36 15.39 2.61
N ILE A 87 -9.15 14.95 2.20
CA ILE A 87 -8.92 14.24 0.93
C ILE A 87 -9.69 12.90 0.91
N ALA A 88 -9.67 12.16 2.02
CA ALA A 88 -10.49 10.95 2.16
C ALA A 88 -11.99 11.24 2.02
N GLY A 89 -12.47 12.37 2.57
CA GLY A 89 -13.86 12.83 2.41
C GLY A 89 -14.24 13.14 0.95
N LEU A 90 -13.29 13.45 0.08
CA LEU A 90 -13.47 13.65 -1.36
C LEU A 90 -13.49 12.34 -2.15
N GLY A 91 -13.36 11.18 -1.49
CA GLY A 91 -13.36 9.87 -2.11
C GLY A 91 -11.99 9.42 -2.61
N VAL A 92 -10.90 9.89 -2.03
CA VAL A 92 -9.54 9.38 -2.27
C VAL A 92 -9.14 8.48 -1.12
N ALA A 93 -8.91 7.19 -1.39
CA ALA A 93 -8.41 6.24 -0.40
C ALA A 93 -6.97 5.84 -0.71
N ARG A 94 -6.22 5.49 0.35
CA ARG A 94 -4.86 4.95 0.22
C ARG A 94 -4.72 3.65 1.01
N ALA A 95 -4.21 2.61 0.35
CA ALA A 95 -3.62 1.46 1.03
C ALA A 95 -2.12 1.73 1.21
N PHE A 96 -1.60 1.57 2.42
CA PHE A 96 -0.24 1.96 2.77
C PHE A 96 0.78 0.85 2.43
N GLN A 97 2.03 1.22 2.18
CA GLN A 97 3.14 0.29 1.96
C GLN A 97 3.36 -0.65 3.17
N ASN A 98 3.34 -0.09 4.38
CA ASN A 98 3.39 -0.86 5.62
C ASN A 98 1.98 -1.18 6.10
N ILE A 99 1.74 -2.45 6.41
CA ILE A 99 0.44 -2.92 6.90
C ILE A 99 0.06 -2.16 8.18
N ALA A 100 -0.88 -1.21 8.04
CA ALA A 100 -1.37 -0.36 9.13
C ALA A 100 -2.66 -0.94 9.75
N LEU A 101 -2.75 -2.27 9.84
CA LEU A 101 -3.88 -2.99 10.42
C LEU A 101 -3.66 -3.21 11.92
N SER A 102 -4.75 -3.29 12.67
CA SER A 102 -4.70 -3.72 14.06
C SER A 102 -4.58 -5.24 14.12
N ALA A 103 -3.39 -5.74 14.45
CA ALA A 103 -3.08 -7.16 14.43
C ALA A 103 -3.95 -8.01 15.38
N VAL A 104 -4.42 -7.39 16.48
CA VAL A 104 -5.24 -8.07 17.51
C VAL A 104 -6.73 -8.07 17.19
N GLN A 105 -7.17 -7.19 16.30
CA GLN A 105 -8.56 -7.10 15.86
C GLN A 105 -8.84 -8.07 14.72
N SER A 106 -10.09 -8.50 14.59
CA SER A 106 -10.55 -9.33 13.48
C SER A 106 -10.50 -8.58 12.14
N VAL A 107 -10.61 -9.33 11.05
CA VAL A 107 -10.74 -8.75 9.70
C VAL A 107 -11.94 -7.81 9.65
N GLU A 108 -13.14 -8.25 10.12
CA GLU A 108 -14.35 -7.41 10.10
C GLU A 108 -14.14 -6.09 10.86
N GLU A 109 -13.54 -6.13 12.05
CA GLU A 109 -13.25 -4.93 12.83
C GLU A 109 -12.31 -3.97 12.11
N ASN A 110 -11.25 -4.49 11.47
CA ASN A 110 -10.34 -3.69 10.65
C ASN A 110 -11.05 -3.05 9.44
N LEU A 111 -11.97 -3.77 8.78
CA LEU A 111 -12.78 -3.22 7.69
C LEU A 111 -13.73 -2.12 8.18
N MET A 112 -14.31 -2.29 9.36
CA MET A 112 -15.20 -1.30 9.97
C MET A 112 -14.48 0.01 10.30
N LEU A 113 -13.17 -0.02 10.61
CA LEU A 113 -12.37 1.22 10.76
C LEU A 113 -12.37 2.05 9.46
N GLY A 114 -12.32 1.40 8.29
CA GLY A 114 -12.43 2.09 7.00
C GLY A 114 -13.77 2.81 6.80
N ARG A 115 -14.82 2.39 7.49
CA ARG A 115 -16.17 2.99 7.40
C ARG A 115 -16.43 4.10 8.40
N HIS A 116 -15.52 4.34 9.31
CA HIS A 116 -15.75 5.30 10.43
C HIS A 116 -16.11 6.71 9.93
N HIS A 117 -15.48 7.19 8.86
CA HIS A 117 -15.76 8.53 8.31
C HIS A 117 -17.15 8.65 7.65
N LEU A 118 -17.79 7.52 7.31
CA LEU A 118 -19.13 7.46 6.72
C LEU A 118 -20.22 7.41 7.80
N THR A 119 -19.87 7.21 9.08
CA THR A 119 -20.81 7.14 10.21
C THR A 119 -21.31 8.54 10.53
N LYS A 120 -22.63 8.73 10.43
CA LYS A 120 -23.32 9.99 10.72
C LYS A 120 -23.83 10.07 12.15
N THR A 121 -23.98 8.91 12.80
CA THR A 121 -24.50 8.83 14.17
C THR A 121 -23.45 9.36 15.13
N GLY A 122 -23.79 10.42 15.86
CA GLY A 122 -22.89 11.05 16.85
C GLY A 122 -22.56 10.12 18.02
N PHE A 123 -21.48 10.42 18.70
CA PHE A 123 -20.92 9.63 19.82
C PHE A 123 -21.95 9.29 20.92
N LEU A 124 -22.85 10.24 21.27
CA LEU A 124 -23.89 10.03 22.26
C LEU A 124 -24.96 9.02 21.80
N ALA A 125 -25.37 9.08 20.53
CA ALA A 125 -26.37 8.16 19.98
C ALA A 125 -25.78 6.75 19.79
N GLY A 126 -24.50 6.65 19.48
CA GLY A 126 -23.75 5.39 19.42
C GLY A 126 -23.61 4.76 20.83
N GLY A 127 -23.22 5.54 21.83
CA GLY A 127 -23.10 5.07 23.22
C GLY A 127 -24.41 4.61 23.85
N LEU A 128 -25.52 5.25 23.53
CA LEU A 128 -26.88 4.88 23.99
C LEU A 128 -27.49 3.77 23.13
N GLN A 129 -26.78 3.24 22.13
CA GLN A 129 -27.26 2.19 21.22
C GLN A 129 -28.65 2.43 20.66
N LEU A 130 -28.96 3.67 20.29
CA LEU A 130 -30.26 4.02 19.73
C LEU A 130 -30.61 3.17 18.50
N PRO A 131 -31.87 2.91 18.20
CA PRO A 131 -32.27 2.07 17.05
C PRO A 131 -31.69 2.53 15.72
N GLN A 132 -31.48 3.83 15.54
CA GLN A 132 -30.84 4.41 14.35
C GLN A 132 -29.35 4.03 14.26
N ALA A 133 -28.59 4.11 15.36
CA ALA A 133 -27.18 3.73 15.43
C ALA A 133 -27.00 2.24 15.10
N ARG A 134 -27.87 1.37 15.67
CA ARG A 134 -27.85 -0.07 15.38
C ARG A 134 -28.20 -0.39 13.92
N ARG A 135 -29.06 0.41 13.29
CA ARG A 135 -29.43 0.24 11.87
C ARG A 135 -28.28 0.68 10.97
N GLU A 136 -27.60 1.77 11.33
CA GLU A 136 -26.42 2.26 10.62
C GLU A 136 -25.26 1.26 10.73
N ASP A 137 -24.93 0.77 11.94
CA ASP A 137 -23.90 -0.24 12.17
C ASP A 137 -24.16 -1.51 11.34
N ARG A 138 -25.39 -2.04 11.35
CA ARG A 138 -25.74 -3.21 10.52
C ARG A 138 -25.53 -2.97 9.03
N ARG A 139 -25.85 -1.77 8.52
CA ARG A 139 -25.61 -1.41 7.12
C ARG A 139 -24.13 -1.34 6.80
N HIS A 140 -23.32 -0.75 7.70
CA HIS A 140 -21.87 -0.69 7.52
C HIS A 140 -21.23 -2.08 7.56
N ARG A 141 -21.64 -2.96 8.48
CA ARG A 141 -21.17 -4.35 8.52
C ARG A 141 -21.57 -5.13 7.27
N ALA A 142 -22.81 -5.00 6.81
CA ALA A 142 -23.24 -5.65 5.57
C ALA A 142 -22.34 -5.23 4.39
N ARG A 143 -22.05 -3.93 4.27
CA ARG A 143 -21.18 -3.43 3.20
C ARG A 143 -19.73 -3.90 3.35
N ALA A 144 -19.19 -3.95 4.57
CA ALA A 144 -17.86 -4.49 4.84
C ALA A 144 -17.76 -5.98 4.44
N ARG A 145 -18.80 -6.77 4.71
CA ARG A 145 -18.88 -8.19 4.31
C ARG A 145 -18.98 -8.36 2.80
N GLU A 146 -19.75 -7.54 2.08
CA GLU A 146 -19.78 -7.54 0.61
C GLU A 146 -18.39 -7.28 0.01
N ILE A 147 -17.63 -6.35 0.60
CA ILE A 147 -16.26 -6.05 0.17
C ILE A 147 -15.32 -7.23 0.52
N ALA A 148 -15.49 -7.84 1.69
CA ALA A 148 -14.73 -9.01 2.08
C ALA A 148 -15.00 -10.22 1.16
N GLU A 149 -16.26 -10.44 0.78
CA GLU A 149 -16.65 -11.47 -0.20
C GLU A 149 -15.99 -11.21 -1.56
N PHE A 150 -16.00 -9.97 -2.02
CA PHE A 150 -15.37 -9.57 -3.29
C PHE A 150 -13.84 -9.82 -3.30
N LEU A 151 -13.18 -9.72 -2.12
CA LEU A 151 -11.74 -9.96 -1.97
C LEU A 151 -11.39 -11.36 -1.45
N ASP A 152 -12.34 -12.30 -1.43
CA ASP A 152 -12.14 -13.67 -0.97
C ASP A 152 -11.61 -13.74 0.48
N LEU A 153 -12.27 -12.99 1.37
CA LEU A 153 -11.95 -12.89 2.81
C LEU A 153 -13.09 -13.32 3.72
N THR A 154 -14.18 -13.87 3.16
CA THR A 154 -15.43 -14.17 3.92
C THR A 154 -15.18 -15.17 5.05
N ASP A 155 -14.39 -16.20 4.80
CA ASP A 155 -14.02 -17.25 5.77
C ASP A 155 -13.06 -16.76 6.86
N LYS A 156 -12.53 -15.56 6.72
CA LYS A 156 -11.52 -14.94 7.60
C LYS A 156 -12.04 -13.77 8.43
N LEU A 157 -13.32 -13.40 8.28
CA LEU A 157 -13.90 -12.20 8.90
C LEU A 157 -13.70 -12.14 10.41
N ASP A 158 -13.81 -13.27 11.10
CA ASP A 158 -13.69 -13.36 12.56
C ASP A 158 -12.25 -13.64 13.04
N ILE A 159 -11.30 -13.80 12.10
CA ILE A 159 -9.90 -14.13 12.42
C ILE A 159 -9.12 -12.85 12.72
N PRO A 160 -8.31 -12.80 13.80
CA PRO A 160 -7.39 -11.69 14.04
C PRO A 160 -6.40 -11.52 12.87
N VAL A 161 -6.22 -10.29 12.41
CA VAL A 161 -5.38 -10.02 11.22
C VAL A 161 -3.94 -10.47 11.40
N GLY A 162 -3.40 -10.40 12.62
CA GLY A 162 -2.02 -10.76 12.91
C GLY A 162 -1.66 -12.24 12.69
N VAL A 163 -2.65 -13.15 12.58
CA VAL A 163 -2.40 -14.58 12.32
C VAL A 163 -2.59 -14.96 10.85
N LEU A 164 -3.02 -14.01 10.01
CA LEU A 164 -3.20 -14.24 8.58
C LEU A 164 -1.85 -14.29 7.83
N SER A 165 -1.85 -14.94 6.67
CA SER A 165 -0.73 -14.84 5.75
C SER A 165 -0.47 -13.38 5.34
N TYR A 166 0.76 -13.06 4.94
CA TYR A 166 1.11 -11.71 4.49
C TYR A 166 0.24 -11.26 3.31
N GLY A 167 -0.01 -12.14 2.35
CA GLY A 167 -0.87 -11.85 1.20
C GLY A 167 -2.32 -11.58 1.61
N ASP A 168 -2.85 -12.28 2.63
CA ASP A 168 -4.18 -12.01 3.16
C ASP A 168 -4.24 -10.67 3.90
N GLN A 169 -3.21 -10.34 4.70
CA GLN A 169 -3.11 -9.04 5.36
C GLN A 169 -3.11 -7.89 4.33
N LYS A 170 -2.39 -8.04 3.23
CA LYS A 170 -2.42 -7.07 2.12
C LYS A 170 -3.81 -6.96 1.48
N ARG A 171 -4.52 -8.09 1.29
CA ARG A 171 -5.91 -8.06 0.82
C ARG A 171 -6.84 -7.35 1.80
N VAL A 172 -6.68 -7.57 3.10
CA VAL A 172 -7.44 -6.85 4.15
C VAL A 172 -7.17 -5.35 4.11
N GLU A 173 -5.93 -4.93 3.86
CA GLU A 173 -5.56 -3.52 3.74
C GLU A 173 -6.28 -2.85 2.55
N VAL A 174 -6.27 -3.51 1.38
CA VAL A 174 -7.03 -3.05 0.20
C VAL A 174 -8.52 -3.04 0.50
N ALA A 175 -9.07 -4.09 1.15
CA ALA A 175 -10.47 -4.16 1.55
C ALA A 175 -10.88 -2.99 2.46
N ARG A 176 -10.03 -2.65 3.45
CA ARG A 176 -10.25 -1.51 4.34
C ARG A 176 -10.27 -0.18 3.57
N ALA A 177 -9.36 -0.01 2.60
CA ALA A 177 -9.37 1.16 1.73
C ALA A 177 -10.65 1.22 0.89
N LEU A 178 -11.12 0.11 0.34
CA LEU A 178 -12.39 0.04 -0.41
C LEU A 178 -13.62 0.29 0.47
N CYS A 179 -13.55 -0.03 1.76
CA CYS A 179 -14.61 0.27 2.73
C CYS A 179 -14.86 1.78 2.87
N THR A 180 -13.96 2.64 2.46
CA THR A 180 -14.20 4.08 2.39
C THR A 180 -15.08 4.51 1.21
N GLU A 181 -15.47 3.59 0.31
CA GLU A 181 -16.21 3.84 -0.93
C GLU A 181 -15.51 4.86 -1.85
N PRO A 182 -14.23 4.64 -2.19
CA PRO A 182 -13.44 5.63 -2.92
C PRO A 182 -13.88 5.77 -4.38
N ARG A 183 -13.54 6.92 -4.97
CA ARG A 183 -13.54 7.18 -6.42
C ARG A 183 -12.12 7.08 -7.00
N LEU A 184 -11.10 7.32 -6.15
CA LEU A 184 -9.68 7.17 -6.46
C LEU A 184 -9.03 6.31 -5.39
N LEU A 185 -8.41 5.21 -5.79
CA LEU A 185 -7.66 4.31 -4.93
C LEU A 185 -6.16 4.45 -5.20
N LEU A 186 -5.40 4.81 -4.17
CA LEU A 186 -3.94 4.89 -4.19
C LEU A 186 -3.36 3.62 -3.57
N LEU A 187 -2.58 2.85 -4.33
CA LEU A 187 -1.91 1.62 -3.91
C LEU A 187 -0.40 1.82 -3.88
N ASP A 188 0.19 1.72 -2.70
CA ASP A 188 1.62 1.93 -2.48
C ASP A 188 2.32 0.58 -2.31
N GLU A 189 3.00 0.12 -3.36
CA GLU A 189 3.67 -1.18 -3.45
C GLU A 189 2.78 -2.36 -2.99
N PRO A 190 1.60 -2.55 -3.63
CA PRO A 190 0.63 -3.54 -3.17
C PRO A 190 1.14 -4.98 -3.21
N VAL A 191 2.19 -5.30 -3.99
CA VAL A 191 2.74 -6.66 -4.11
C VAL A 191 4.12 -6.83 -3.45
N ALA A 192 4.64 -5.80 -2.79
CA ALA A 192 5.94 -5.90 -2.11
C ALA A 192 5.94 -7.08 -1.12
N GLY A 193 6.95 -7.96 -1.22
CA GLY A 193 7.09 -9.13 -0.35
C GLY A 193 6.21 -10.34 -0.70
N MET A 194 5.44 -10.27 -1.79
CA MET A 194 4.62 -11.38 -2.29
C MET A 194 5.43 -12.31 -3.19
N ASN A 195 5.07 -13.59 -3.22
CA ASN A 195 5.57 -14.52 -4.22
C ASN A 195 4.86 -14.32 -5.58
N ALA A 196 5.37 -14.96 -6.65
CA ALA A 196 4.86 -14.77 -8.01
C ALA A 196 3.36 -15.12 -8.17
N ASP A 197 2.85 -16.11 -7.42
CA ASP A 197 1.43 -16.50 -7.49
C ASP A 197 0.54 -15.48 -6.76
N GLU A 198 1.00 -14.94 -5.65
CA GLU A 198 0.32 -13.88 -4.91
C GLU A 198 0.29 -12.58 -5.71
N THR A 199 1.42 -12.23 -6.34
CA THR A 199 1.53 -11.07 -7.25
C THR A 199 0.52 -11.17 -8.39
N ARG A 200 0.42 -12.33 -9.06
CA ARG A 200 -0.56 -12.52 -10.13
C ARG A 200 -2.00 -12.39 -9.64
N ARG A 201 -2.33 -12.94 -8.47
CA ARG A 201 -3.66 -12.81 -7.87
C ARG A 201 -3.98 -11.35 -7.53
N MET A 202 -3.03 -10.62 -6.98
CA MET A 202 -3.20 -9.20 -6.68
C MET A 202 -3.39 -8.36 -7.96
N ALA A 203 -2.65 -8.67 -9.04
CA ALA A 203 -2.80 -8.02 -10.34
C ALA A 203 -4.24 -8.18 -10.89
N VAL A 204 -4.76 -9.42 -10.88
CA VAL A 204 -6.15 -9.71 -11.30
C VAL A 204 -7.14 -8.96 -10.40
N LEU A 205 -6.93 -8.97 -9.09
CA LEU A 205 -7.77 -8.28 -8.12
C LEU A 205 -7.84 -6.77 -8.38
N ILE A 206 -6.72 -6.12 -8.69
CA ILE A 206 -6.68 -4.68 -9.00
C ILE A 206 -7.51 -4.38 -10.27
N ILE A 207 -7.41 -5.21 -11.30
CA ILE A 207 -8.21 -5.08 -12.52
C ILE A 207 -9.71 -5.24 -12.21
N GLU A 208 -10.06 -6.24 -11.41
CA GLU A 208 -11.45 -6.51 -11.00
C GLU A 208 -12.02 -5.38 -10.14
N ILE A 209 -11.25 -4.84 -9.20
CA ILE A 209 -11.63 -3.67 -8.39
C ILE A 209 -11.99 -2.49 -9.29
N ARG A 210 -11.11 -2.15 -10.23
CA ARG A 210 -11.35 -1.06 -11.19
C ARG A 210 -12.62 -1.30 -12.00
N ALA A 211 -12.77 -2.49 -12.56
CA ALA A 211 -13.89 -2.83 -13.44
C ALA A 211 -15.23 -2.93 -12.69
N ALA A 212 -15.24 -3.54 -11.49
CA ALA A 212 -16.47 -3.77 -10.73
C ALA A 212 -16.98 -2.52 -10.02
N LEU A 213 -16.07 -1.67 -9.54
CA LEU A 213 -16.42 -0.47 -8.78
C LEU A 213 -16.42 0.80 -9.64
N GLY A 214 -15.87 0.76 -10.87
CA GLY A 214 -15.78 1.90 -11.77
C GLY A 214 -14.90 3.02 -11.21
N ILE A 215 -13.85 2.71 -10.46
CA ILE A 215 -12.97 3.68 -9.80
C ILE A 215 -11.65 3.85 -10.56
N THR A 216 -10.97 4.98 -10.34
CA THR A 216 -9.59 5.18 -10.78
C THR A 216 -8.63 4.54 -9.79
N VAL A 217 -7.58 3.90 -10.30
CA VAL A 217 -6.50 3.33 -9.49
C VAL A 217 -5.18 3.98 -9.86
N VAL A 218 -4.46 4.52 -8.88
CA VAL A 218 -3.06 4.95 -9.06
C VAL A 218 -2.19 4.05 -8.19
N LEU A 219 -1.16 3.47 -8.76
CA LEU A 219 -0.26 2.59 -8.02
C LEU A 219 1.20 3.03 -8.18
N VAL A 220 1.97 2.86 -7.11
CA VAL A 220 3.44 2.89 -7.14
C VAL A 220 3.92 1.45 -7.06
N GLU A 221 4.77 1.05 -7.99
CA GLU A 221 5.35 -0.29 -8.03
C GLU A 221 6.74 -0.28 -8.65
N HIS A 222 7.51 -1.29 -8.28
CA HIS A 222 8.82 -1.58 -8.87
C HIS A 222 8.83 -2.91 -9.65
N ASP A 223 7.78 -3.72 -9.53
CA ASP A 223 7.58 -4.92 -10.36
C ASP A 223 7.08 -4.51 -11.74
N MET A 224 8.03 -4.46 -12.70
CA MET A 224 7.73 -4.07 -14.07
C MET A 224 6.79 -5.06 -14.76
N GLY A 225 6.85 -6.35 -14.41
CA GLY A 225 5.97 -7.36 -14.98
C GLY A 225 4.51 -7.09 -14.63
N LEU A 226 4.24 -6.76 -13.38
CA LEU A 226 2.91 -6.37 -12.93
C LEU A 226 2.46 -5.07 -13.60
N VAL A 227 3.29 -4.02 -13.53
CA VAL A 227 2.92 -2.69 -14.07
C VAL A 227 2.56 -2.78 -15.55
N MET A 228 3.43 -3.40 -16.36
CA MET A 228 3.21 -3.51 -17.80
C MET A 228 2.03 -4.41 -18.16
N GLY A 229 1.62 -5.29 -17.24
CA GLY A 229 0.47 -6.19 -17.43
C GLY A 229 -0.88 -5.58 -17.13
N ILE A 230 -0.95 -4.56 -16.27
CA ILE A 230 -2.24 -4.02 -15.77
C ILE A 230 -2.46 -2.52 -15.98
N ALA A 231 -1.39 -1.72 -16.15
CA ALA A 231 -1.52 -0.28 -16.26
C ALA A 231 -1.99 0.15 -17.66
N ASP A 232 -2.92 1.11 -17.70
CA ASP A 232 -3.33 1.78 -18.94
C ASP A 232 -2.31 2.86 -19.33
N ARG A 233 -1.70 3.50 -18.33
CA ARG A 233 -0.70 4.56 -18.49
C ARG A 233 0.35 4.48 -17.37
N VAL A 234 1.57 4.88 -17.71
CA VAL A 234 2.73 4.84 -16.81
C VAL A 234 3.43 6.18 -16.82
N THR A 235 3.63 6.77 -15.65
CA THR A 235 4.48 7.93 -15.42
C THR A 235 5.80 7.45 -14.80
N VAL A 236 6.92 7.88 -15.38
CA VAL A 236 8.26 7.53 -14.90
C VAL A 236 8.90 8.74 -14.26
N LEU A 237 9.31 8.59 -13.01
CA LEU A 237 10.07 9.59 -12.28
C LEU A 237 11.54 9.17 -12.18
N ASP A 238 12.43 10.17 -12.27
CA ASP A 238 13.86 10.02 -11.96
C ASP A 238 14.35 11.30 -11.29
N PHE A 239 15.08 11.18 -10.17
CA PHE A 239 15.56 12.31 -9.34
C PHE A 239 14.56 13.44 -9.15
N GLY A 240 13.29 13.06 -8.87
CA GLY A 240 12.18 14.00 -8.63
C GLY A 240 11.61 14.66 -9.88
N ARG A 241 11.99 14.23 -11.08
CA ARG A 241 11.50 14.76 -12.36
C ARG A 241 10.75 13.69 -13.12
N LEU A 242 9.78 14.13 -13.91
CA LEU A 242 9.12 13.28 -14.87
C LEU A 242 10.04 13.14 -16.10
N ILE A 243 10.42 11.90 -16.43
CA ILE A 243 11.23 11.59 -17.61
C ILE A 243 10.42 10.96 -18.74
N ALA A 244 9.33 10.26 -18.43
CA ALA A 244 8.42 9.71 -19.43
C ALA A 244 6.99 9.61 -18.88
N ASP A 245 5.99 9.72 -19.77
CA ASP A 245 4.58 9.52 -19.46
C ASP A 245 3.87 9.00 -20.72
N GLY A 246 3.43 7.73 -20.69
CA GLY A 246 2.87 7.07 -21.87
C GLY A 246 2.21 5.74 -21.56
N THR A 247 1.84 5.01 -22.62
CA THR A 247 1.42 3.61 -22.49
C THR A 247 2.59 2.73 -22.04
N PRO A 248 2.32 1.57 -21.44
CA PRO A 248 3.40 0.62 -21.08
C PRO A 248 4.40 0.35 -22.21
N ALA A 249 3.90 0.16 -23.44
CA ALA A 249 4.76 -0.11 -24.61
C ALA A 249 5.65 1.11 -24.97
N GLN A 250 5.13 2.33 -24.86
CA GLN A 250 5.91 3.54 -25.10
C GLN A 250 7.01 3.71 -24.08
N VAL A 251 6.69 3.51 -22.80
CA VAL A 251 7.65 3.66 -21.68
C VAL A 251 8.75 2.59 -21.75
N GLN A 252 8.42 1.35 -22.13
CA GLN A 252 9.42 0.28 -22.32
C GLN A 252 10.42 0.57 -23.45
N ALA A 253 9.99 1.28 -24.49
CA ALA A 253 10.82 1.63 -25.64
C ALA A 253 11.60 2.95 -25.44
N ASP A 254 11.34 3.70 -24.35
CA ASP A 254 11.93 5.01 -24.12
C ASP A 254 13.41 4.87 -23.69
N ALA A 255 14.31 5.51 -24.43
CA ALA A 255 15.75 5.45 -24.19
C ALA A 255 16.18 6.15 -22.87
N GLU A 256 15.41 7.14 -22.41
CA GLU A 256 15.69 7.84 -21.15
C GLU A 256 15.30 6.97 -19.97
N VAL A 257 14.15 6.28 -20.06
CA VAL A 257 13.72 5.28 -19.08
C VAL A 257 14.72 4.12 -18.98
N ILE A 258 15.14 3.56 -20.11
CA ILE A 258 16.12 2.47 -20.15
C ILE A 258 17.44 2.92 -19.45
N ARG A 259 17.91 4.12 -19.74
CA ARG A 259 19.14 4.66 -19.09
C ARG A 259 18.98 4.86 -17.58
N ALA A 260 17.84 5.36 -17.11
CA ALA A 260 17.58 5.56 -15.69
C ALA A 260 17.65 4.25 -14.90
N TYR A 261 17.12 3.16 -15.44
CA TYR A 261 17.17 1.84 -14.79
C TYR A 261 18.53 1.12 -14.96
N LEU A 262 19.23 1.29 -16.09
CA LEU A 262 20.57 0.71 -16.28
C LEU A 262 21.64 1.44 -15.46
N GLY A 263 21.49 2.74 -15.20
CA GLY A 263 22.38 3.51 -14.35
C GLY A 263 22.39 3.00 -12.91
N GLU A 264 21.25 2.61 -12.38
CA GLU A 264 21.12 2.01 -11.03
C GLU A 264 21.83 0.64 -10.93
N ALA A 265 21.83 -0.15 -11.99
CA ALA A 265 22.54 -1.45 -12.05
C ALA A 265 24.08 -1.32 -12.10
N ALA A 266 24.60 -0.16 -12.49
CA ALA A 266 26.04 0.10 -12.58
C ALA A 266 26.65 0.63 -11.27
N GLU A 267 25.85 1.06 -10.30
CA GLU A 267 26.30 1.58 -8.99
C GLU A 267 26.36 0.52 -7.87
N VAL A 268 26.45 -0.78 -8.21
CA VAL A 268 26.84 -1.77 -7.20
C VAL A 268 28.28 -1.47 -6.81
N PRO A 269 28.60 -1.13 -5.55
CA PRO A 269 29.96 -0.81 -5.13
C PRO A 269 30.87 -2.03 -5.39
N THR A 270 31.72 -1.93 -6.38
CA THR A 270 32.88 -2.82 -6.50
C THR A 270 33.81 -2.46 -5.34
N GLU A 271 33.91 -3.31 -4.33
CA GLU A 271 34.93 -3.15 -3.30
C GLU A 271 36.30 -3.04 -3.98
N PRO A 272 37.07 -1.99 -3.74
CA PRO A 272 38.41 -1.89 -4.27
C PRO A 272 39.35 -2.71 -3.41
N GLY A 273 39.79 -3.86 -3.91
CA GLY A 273 40.96 -4.52 -3.34
C GLY A 273 40.84 -6.01 -3.06
N ALA A 274 40.81 -6.83 -4.09
CA ALA A 274 41.38 -8.17 -4.01
C ALA A 274 42.35 -8.36 -5.18
N THR A 275 43.65 -8.20 -4.90
CA THR A 275 44.73 -8.59 -5.78
C THR A 275 44.67 -10.10 -6.02
N PRO A 276 44.85 -10.60 -7.25
CA PRO A 276 44.91 -12.03 -7.53
C PRO A 276 46.26 -12.57 -7.06
N SER A 277 46.29 -13.24 -5.92
CA SER A 277 47.41 -14.09 -5.54
C SER A 277 47.31 -15.42 -6.28
N GLY A 278 48.39 -15.84 -6.92
CA GLY A 278 48.52 -17.00 -7.76
C GLY A 278 48.29 -18.36 -7.09
N PRO A 279 48.38 -19.47 -7.84
CA PRO A 279 47.91 -20.77 -7.42
C PRO A 279 48.84 -21.44 -6.40
N ALA A 280 48.26 -21.90 -5.27
CA ALA A 280 48.96 -22.77 -4.31
C ALA A 280 48.56 -24.25 -4.53
N PRO A 281 49.47 -25.21 -4.24
CA PRO A 281 49.36 -26.58 -4.70
C PRO A 281 48.43 -27.46 -3.86
N ALA A 282 47.96 -28.52 -4.51
CA ALA A 282 47.12 -29.57 -3.98
C ALA A 282 47.67 -30.26 -2.75
N GLN A 283 46.89 -30.44 -1.70
CA GLN A 283 47.12 -31.40 -0.63
C GLN A 283 45.91 -32.33 -0.46
N ALA A 284 46.23 -33.60 -0.28
CA ALA A 284 45.38 -34.77 -0.23
C ALA A 284 44.56 -34.91 1.08
N PRO A 285 43.58 -35.85 1.14
CA PRO A 285 42.57 -35.89 2.17
C PRO A 285 43.03 -36.57 3.44
N SER A 286 42.67 -36.03 4.61
CA SER A 286 42.87 -36.63 5.90
C SER A 286 41.59 -36.70 6.72
N ARG A 287 41.12 -37.92 6.91
CA ARG A 287 40.42 -38.56 8.06
C ARG A 287 39.59 -37.67 8.98
N ALA A 288 38.32 -38.07 9.10
CA ALA A 288 37.48 -37.81 10.27
C ALA A 288 38.05 -38.39 11.59
N PRO A 289 37.72 -37.78 12.69
CA PRO A 289 37.13 -38.55 13.78
C PRO A 289 35.93 -37.86 14.46
N SER A 290 34.91 -38.70 14.71
CA SER A 290 34.38 -39.09 16.04
C SER A 290 33.78 -38.02 16.95
N ARG A 291 32.50 -38.09 17.08
CA ARG A 291 31.63 -37.93 18.25
C ARG A 291 32.28 -37.49 19.56
N ALA A 292 31.81 -36.33 20.11
CA ALA A 292 31.71 -36.16 21.57
C ALA A 292 30.64 -35.13 21.95
N ALA A 293 29.66 -35.59 22.71
CA ALA A 293 28.97 -35.02 23.87
C ALA A 293 28.71 -33.50 23.99
N SER A 294 27.45 -33.17 24.12
CA SER A 294 26.92 -31.93 24.71
C SER A 294 27.25 -31.86 26.22
N PRO A 295 27.39 -30.66 26.75
CA PRO A 295 26.99 -30.40 28.12
C PRO A 295 26.02 -29.23 28.30
N GLY A 296 25.00 -29.46 29.12
CA GLY A 296 24.57 -28.58 30.18
C GLY A 296 23.71 -27.38 29.82
N ALA A 297 22.40 -27.55 29.91
CA ALA A 297 21.44 -26.47 30.12
C ALA A 297 21.66 -25.82 31.49
N THR A 298 21.86 -24.50 31.51
CA THR A 298 21.84 -23.69 32.74
C THR A 298 20.39 -23.22 32.99
N PRO A 299 19.86 -23.42 34.21
CA PRO A 299 18.49 -22.98 34.55
C PRO A 299 18.44 -21.46 34.78
N LEU A 300 17.34 -20.85 34.29
CA LEU A 300 16.95 -19.44 34.52
C LEU A 300 16.65 -19.20 36.02
N PRO A 301 16.98 -18.03 36.57
CA PRO A 301 16.63 -17.69 37.94
C PRO A 301 15.13 -17.37 38.08
N ALA A 302 14.57 -17.80 39.23
CA ALA A 302 13.19 -17.62 39.60
C ALA A 302 12.84 -16.15 39.88
N LEU A 303 11.65 -15.73 39.44
CA LEU A 303 11.02 -14.43 39.75
C LEU A 303 10.68 -14.36 41.24
N PRO A 304 10.86 -13.19 41.89
CA PRO A 304 10.43 -12.96 43.28
C PRO A 304 8.89 -12.84 43.39
N PRO A 305 8.29 -13.15 44.54
CA PRO A 305 6.86 -13.11 44.75
C PRO A 305 6.32 -11.70 44.82
N ALA A 306 5.09 -11.53 44.34
CA ALA A 306 4.35 -10.28 44.33
C ALA A 306 4.14 -9.71 45.77
N ALA A 307 4.42 -8.43 45.90
CA ALA A 307 4.16 -7.68 47.15
C ALA A 307 2.65 -7.51 47.37
N SER A 308 2.21 -7.89 48.58
CA SER A 308 0.87 -7.73 49.09
C SER A 308 0.43 -6.25 49.15
N GLN A 309 -0.81 -6.01 48.71
CA GLN A 309 -1.47 -4.70 48.83
C GLN A 309 -1.81 -4.42 50.30
N PRO A 310 -1.73 -3.14 50.76
CA PRO A 310 -2.23 -2.78 52.07
C PRO A 310 -3.76 -2.62 52.08
N GLU A 311 -4.37 -3.14 53.16
CA GLU A 311 -5.78 -3.01 53.51
C GLU A 311 -6.15 -1.51 53.72
N LYS A 312 -7.35 -1.12 53.26
CA LYS A 312 -7.98 0.14 53.59
C LYS A 312 -8.57 0.08 55.04
N PRO A 313 -8.37 1.09 55.84
CA PRO A 313 -9.12 1.23 57.09
C PRO A 313 -10.54 1.77 56.85
N SER A 314 -11.42 1.39 57.73
CA SER A 314 -12.86 1.65 57.85
C SER A 314 -13.27 3.11 57.81
#